data_3789857f8c57cd6be07ab3cf03e5bd26
#
_entry.id   3789857f8c57cd6be07ab3cf03e5bd26
#
_cell.length_a   1.000
_cell.length_b   1.000
_cell.length_c   1.000
_cell.angle_alpha   90.00
_cell.angle_beta   90.00
_cell.angle_gamma   90.00
#
_symmetry.space_group_name_H-M   'P 1'
#
loop_
_entity.id
_entity.type
_entity.pdbx_description
1 polymer ?
#
loop_
_entity_poly.entity_id
_entity_poly.type
_entity_poly.pdbx_seq_one_letter_code
_entity_poly.pdbx_strand_id
1 'polypeptide(L)'
;VYVSSAHIPEALRPVVLEKWPYTVPAVAQLLRNGLVLRRSLTFLVGDNGSGKSTIVEAIAEGFGLDSQGGRAAALRGRPDPVKTELGKVLRLRTTSAGAAMLSGPRLKKRGFFLRAETAFSMTEQLGGVPGYWAADTSRMSHGEGFTEVFGTMMRNPGFYVLDEPESALSFTTCLQLVALMHQIAQRGAQVVCATHSPILAATPGADIIELGEHGMRRTTWHDLQLVVHWRRYLTDPDIYLRHLLATGDDRHDDVTQ
;
A
#
# COMPACT_ATOMS: atom_id res chain seq x y z
N VAL A 1 17.60 -1.30 4.11
CA VAL A 1 16.59 -0.24 3.97
C VAL A 1 17.11 0.79 2.98
N TYR A 2 16.28 1.25 2.04
CA TYR A 2 16.61 2.27 1.04
C TYR A 2 16.10 3.65 1.47
N VAL A 3 14.92 3.68 2.06
CA VAL A 3 14.25 4.88 2.55
C VAL A 3 14.11 4.78 4.06
N SER A 4 14.64 5.77 4.80
CA SER A 4 14.57 5.81 6.27
C SER A 4 13.38 6.62 6.78
N SER A 5 12.94 7.62 6.03
CA SER A 5 11.74 8.40 6.40
C SER A 5 11.16 9.17 5.22
N ALA A 6 9.87 9.49 5.34
CA ALA A 6 9.17 10.43 4.49
C ALA A 6 8.81 11.68 5.32
N HIS A 7 9.00 12.87 4.77
CA HIS A 7 8.74 14.14 5.46
C HIS A 7 8.40 15.24 4.47
N ILE A 8 7.83 16.32 4.96
CA ILE A 8 7.57 17.51 4.15
C ILE A 8 8.44 18.64 4.70
N PRO A 9 9.42 19.13 3.91
CA PRO A 9 10.26 20.26 4.28
C PRO A 9 9.40 21.51 4.56
N GLU A 10 9.80 22.33 5.50
CA GLU A 10 9.07 23.55 5.87
C GLU A 10 8.79 24.46 4.69
N ALA A 11 9.77 24.64 3.81
CA ALA A 11 9.65 25.44 2.60
C ALA A 11 8.63 24.91 1.57
N LEU A 12 8.20 23.66 1.70
CA LEU A 12 7.21 23.02 0.82
C LEU A 12 5.88 22.77 1.51
N ARG A 13 5.70 23.23 2.74
CA ARG A 13 4.43 23.05 3.44
C ARG A 13 3.31 23.80 2.73
N PRO A 14 2.17 23.13 2.49
CA PRO A 14 1.02 23.78 1.86
C PRO A 14 0.50 24.94 2.71
N VAL A 15 0.12 26.02 2.06
CA VAL A 15 -0.48 27.19 2.72
C VAL A 15 -1.94 26.89 3.14
N VAL A 16 -2.65 26.09 2.34
CA VAL A 16 -4.05 25.73 2.57
C VAL A 16 -4.13 24.31 3.10
N LEU A 17 -4.39 24.17 4.40
CA LEU A 17 -4.50 22.88 5.09
C LEU A 17 -5.93 22.34 5.17
N GLU A 18 -6.92 23.15 4.82
CA GLU A 18 -8.36 22.81 4.89
C GLU A 18 -8.85 22.03 3.67
N LYS A 19 -7.95 21.68 2.73
CA LYS A 19 -8.26 20.92 1.54
C LYS A 19 -7.71 19.51 1.62
N TRP A 20 -8.44 18.59 1.02
CA TRP A 20 -7.93 17.25 0.77
C TRP A 20 -6.59 17.32 0.00
N PRO A 21 -5.58 16.52 0.34
CA PRO A 21 -5.58 15.43 1.33
C PRO A 21 -5.18 15.85 2.75
N TYR A 22 -4.91 17.12 3.02
CA TYR A 22 -4.33 17.61 4.27
C TYR A 22 -5.31 17.57 5.45
N THR A 23 -6.62 17.46 5.19
CA THR A 23 -7.67 17.27 6.21
C THR A 23 -7.70 15.84 6.76
N VAL A 24 -7.08 14.87 6.09
CA VAL A 24 -7.00 13.49 6.59
C VAL A 24 -6.04 13.43 7.78
N PRO A 25 -6.46 12.91 8.95
CA PRO A 25 -5.67 12.95 10.19
C PRO A 25 -4.25 12.39 10.03
N ALA A 26 -4.10 11.26 9.33
CA ALA A 26 -2.79 10.65 9.08
C ALA A 26 -1.89 11.53 8.19
N VAL A 27 -2.45 12.20 7.18
CA VAL A 27 -1.71 13.13 6.32
C VAL A 27 -1.33 14.40 7.08
N ALA A 28 -2.25 14.93 7.90
CA ALA A 28 -1.98 16.08 8.76
C ALA A 28 -0.86 15.79 9.78
N GLN A 29 -0.81 14.56 10.30
CA GLN A 29 0.29 14.13 11.17
C GLN A 29 1.60 13.97 10.40
N LEU A 30 1.57 13.40 9.19
CA LEU A 30 2.73 13.31 8.30
C LEU A 30 3.34 14.70 8.00
N LEU A 31 2.50 15.71 7.78
CA LEU A 31 2.94 17.09 7.60
C LEU A 31 3.75 17.62 8.78
N ARG A 32 3.32 17.33 10.00
CA ARG A 32 3.96 17.83 11.24
C ARG A 32 5.19 17.04 11.63
N ASN A 33 5.08 15.70 11.62
CA ASN A 33 6.02 14.80 12.28
C ASN A 33 6.84 13.95 11.31
N GLY A 34 6.44 13.88 10.03
CA GLY A 34 6.97 12.91 9.09
C GLY A 34 6.57 11.48 9.43
N LEU A 35 7.11 10.54 8.66
CA LEU A 35 6.92 9.10 8.83
C LEU A 35 8.27 8.42 8.77
N VAL A 36 8.69 7.76 9.86
CA VAL A 36 9.95 6.99 9.93
C VAL A 36 9.69 5.55 9.53
N LEU A 37 10.46 5.03 8.58
CA LEU A 37 10.43 3.64 8.12
C LEU A 37 11.55 2.85 8.83
N ARG A 38 11.19 2.15 9.90
CA ARG A 38 12.18 1.53 10.80
C ARG A 38 12.67 0.17 10.32
N ARG A 39 11.86 -0.54 9.53
CA ARG A 39 12.11 -1.93 9.12
C ARG A 39 12.03 -2.09 7.61
N SER A 40 12.48 -3.22 7.13
CA SER A 40 12.38 -3.60 5.72
C SER A 40 10.93 -3.82 5.27
N LEU A 41 10.04 -4.16 6.19
CA LEU A 41 8.60 -4.30 5.94
C LEU A 41 7.87 -3.27 6.80
N THR A 42 7.07 -2.42 6.15
CA THR A 42 6.20 -1.45 6.83
C THR A 42 4.80 -1.57 6.26
N PHE A 43 3.83 -1.82 7.13
CA PHE A 43 2.41 -1.84 6.77
C PHE A 43 1.70 -0.60 7.30
N LEU A 44 0.99 0.09 6.40
CA LEU A 44 0.00 1.12 6.74
C LEU A 44 -1.36 0.44 6.73
N VAL A 45 -1.98 0.30 7.91
CA VAL A 45 -3.24 -0.44 8.08
C VAL A 45 -4.31 0.50 8.59
N GLY A 46 -5.52 0.41 8.06
CA GLY A 46 -6.66 1.23 8.50
C GLY A 46 -7.82 1.13 7.52
N ASP A 47 -8.94 1.74 7.86
CA ASP A 47 -10.15 1.72 7.06
C ASP A 47 -10.03 2.55 5.78
N ASN A 48 -11.02 2.40 4.89
CA ASN A 48 -11.13 3.22 3.69
C ASN A 48 -11.22 4.70 4.07
N GLY A 49 -10.52 5.56 3.33
CA GLY A 49 -10.45 6.99 3.62
C GLY A 49 -9.43 7.39 4.70
N SER A 50 -8.77 6.47 5.40
CA SER A 50 -7.77 6.79 6.44
C SER A 50 -6.47 7.42 5.91
N GLY A 51 -6.29 7.49 4.58
CA GLY A 51 -5.14 8.11 3.94
C GLY A 51 -4.01 7.15 3.55
N LYS A 52 -4.19 5.82 3.69
CA LYS A 52 -3.20 4.80 3.31
C LYS A 52 -2.67 4.99 1.90
N SER A 53 -3.59 4.89 0.91
CA SER A 53 -3.27 4.98 -0.51
C SER A 53 -2.60 6.31 -0.86
N THR A 54 -3.10 7.42 -0.30
CA THR A 54 -2.52 8.76 -0.50
C THR A 54 -1.07 8.82 -0.02
N ILE A 55 -0.76 8.22 1.12
CA ILE A 55 0.60 8.22 1.68
C ILE A 55 1.53 7.30 0.88
N VAL A 56 1.10 6.08 0.55
CA VAL A 56 1.97 5.14 -0.21
C VAL A 56 2.21 5.62 -1.63
N GLU A 57 1.21 6.22 -2.28
CA GLU A 57 1.36 6.84 -3.60
C GLU A 57 2.39 7.98 -3.57
N ALA A 58 2.30 8.89 -2.60
CA ALA A 58 3.26 9.98 -2.45
C ALA A 58 4.69 9.47 -2.14
N ILE A 59 4.81 8.38 -1.38
CA ILE A 59 6.10 7.70 -1.13
C ILE A 59 6.64 7.11 -2.44
N ALA A 60 5.81 6.43 -3.23
CA ALA A 60 6.19 5.87 -4.53
C ALA A 60 6.69 6.97 -5.49
N GLU A 61 5.93 8.07 -5.62
CA GLU A 61 6.31 9.24 -6.41
C GLU A 61 7.61 9.90 -5.92
N GLY A 62 7.79 9.99 -4.60
CA GLY A 62 9.00 10.52 -3.98
C GLY A 62 10.23 9.68 -4.28
N PHE A 63 10.08 8.37 -4.46
CA PHE A 63 11.15 7.46 -4.87
C PHE A 63 11.34 7.42 -6.40
N GLY A 64 10.43 8.04 -7.16
CA GLY A 64 10.44 8.06 -8.62
C GLY A 64 9.94 6.75 -9.24
N LEU A 65 9.04 6.05 -8.55
CA LEU A 65 8.21 4.99 -9.11
C LEU A 65 7.05 5.61 -9.89
N ASP A 66 6.51 4.88 -10.86
CA ASP A 66 5.36 5.35 -11.64
C ASP A 66 4.10 5.31 -10.78
N SER A 67 3.43 6.45 -10.60
CA SER A 67 2.19 6.57 -9.81
C SER A 67 1.00 5.84 -10.45
N GLN A 68 1.06 5.56 -11.75
CA GLN A 68 0.08 4.73 -12.45
C GLN A 68 0.28 3.23 -12.23
N GLY A 69 1.31 2.86 -11.48
CA GLY A 69 1.75 1.49 -11.28
C GLY A 69 2.81 1.06 -12.30
N GLY A 70 3.72 0.20 -11.88
CA GLY A 70 4.76 -0.36 -12.73
C GLY A 70 6.18 -0.08 -12.25
N ARG A 71 7.14 -0.47 -13.09
CA ARG A 71 8.57 -0.29 -12.81
C ARG A 71 8.99 1.17 -12.96
N ALA A 72 9.98 1.59 -12.18
CA ALA A 72 10.58 2.93 -12.24
C ALA A 72 11.19 3.32 -13.60
N ALA A 73 11.34 2.38 -14.52
CA ALA A 73 11.78 2.63 -15.87
C ALA A 73 10.59 3.04 -16.73
N ALA A 74 10.34 4.34 -16.83
CA ALA A 74 9.45 4.87 -17.85
C ALA A 74 9.87 4.36 -19.23
N LEU A 75 8.93 3.88 -20.02
CA LEU A 75 9.11 3.66 -21.45
C LEU A 75 9.66 4.97 -22.04
N ARG A 76 10.75 4.88 -22.81
CA ARG A 76 11.37 6.03 -23.46
C ARG A 76 10.29 6.84 -24.21
N GLY A 77 10.16 8.13 -23.90
CA GLY A 77 9.25 9.04 -24.58
C GLY A 77 7.92 9.30 -23.86
N ARG A 78 7.63 8.71 -22.69
CA ARG A 78 6.50 9.16 -21.86
C ARG A 78 6.88 10.39 -21.06
N PRO A 79 5.99 11.41 -20.98
CA PRO A 79 6.19 12.55 -20.07
C PRO A 79 6.26 12.03 -18.62
N ASP A 80 6.94 12.76 -17.74
CA ASP A 80 6.96 12.43 -16.32
C ASP A 80 5.50 12.40 -15.79
N PRO A 81 5.13 11.38 -15.01
CA PRO A 81 3.77 11.28 -14.48
C PRO A 81 3.45 12.49 -13.61
N VAL A 82 2.20 12.97 -13.71
CA VAL A 82 1.71 14.07 -12.88
C VAL A 82 1.67 13.59 -11.45
N LYS A 83 2.42 14.26 -10.57
CA LYS A 83 2.43 13.94 -9.14
C LYS A 83 1.15 14.39 -8.45
N THR A 84 0.73 13.61 -7.47
CA THR A 84 -0.35 13.98 -6.54
C THR A 84 0.03 15.23 -5.72
N GLU A 85 -0.97 15.87 -5.11
CA GLU A 85 -0.73 17.07 -4.28
C GLU A 85 0.25 16.77 -3.13
N LEU A 86 0.11 15.62 -2.48
CA LEU A 86 1.04 15.19 -1.44
C LEU A 86 2.43 14.83 -2.02
N GLY A 87 2.47 14.16 -3.17
CA GLY A 87 3.71 13.75 -3.83
C GLY A 87 4.57 14.92 -4.34
N LYS A 88 3.95 16.08 -4.65
CA LYS A 88 4.67 17.31 -5.00
C LYS A 88 5.53 17.84 -3.85
N VAL A 89 5.04 17.72 -2.62
CA VAL A 89 5.66 18.31 -1.42
C VAL A 89 6.44 17.30 -0.58
N LEU A 90 6.11 16.02 -0.65
CA LEU A 90 6.77 14.96 0.12
C LEU A 90 8.21 14.75 -0.36
N ARG A 91 9.12 14.58 0.59
CA ARG A 91 10.52 14.22 0.34
C ARG A 91 10.90 12.99 1.14
N LEU A 92 11.74 12.17 0.54
CA LEU A 92 12.26 10.95 1.18
C LEU A 92 13.69 11.19 1.66
N ARG A 93 13.96 10.80 2.90
CA ARG A 93 15.33 10.66 3.38
C ARG A 93 15.80 9.25 3.07
N THR A 94 16.79 9.14 2.22
CA THR A 94 17.35 7.87 1.77
C THR A 94 18.61 7.51 2.54
N THR A 95 18.89 6.21 2.63
CA THR A 95 20.20 5.70 3.02
C THR A 95 21.20 5.86 1.86
N SER A 96 22.48 5.57 2.10
CA SER A 96 23.49 5.57 1.02
C SER A 96 23.11 4.61 -0.12
N ALA A 97 22.57 3.44 0.20
CA ALA A 97 22.08 2.47 -0.79
C ALA A 97 20.88 3.02 -1.59
N GLY A 98 19.95 3.71 -0.92
CA GLY A 98 18.82 4.37 -1.56
C GLY A 98 19.27 5.54 -2.45
N ALA A 99 20.19 6.37 -1.99
CA ALA A 99 20.74 7.47 -2.76
C ALA A 99 21.46 6.99 -4.02
N ALA A 100 22.27 5.93 -3.90
CA ALA A 100 22.94 5.31 -5.05
C ALA A 100 21.92 4.76 -6.08
N MET A 101 20.80 4.21 -5.62
CA MET A 101 19.73 3.74 -6.50
C MET A 101 19.00 4.89 -7.21
N LEU A 102 18.80 6.03 -6.53
CA LEU A 102 18.13 7.20 -7.10
C LEU A 102 19.03 7.98 -8.07
N SER A 103 20.33 8.05 -7.79
CA SER A 103 21.31 8.79 -8.61
C SER A 103 21.74 8.03 -9.88
N GLY A 104 21.46 6.71 -9.93
CA GLY A 104 21.79 5.89 -11.08
C GLY A 104 20.86 6.11 -12.28
N PRO A 105 21.23 5.60 -13.48
CA PRO A 105 20.35 5.61 -14.63
C PRO A 105 18.97 5.02 -14.28
N ARG A 106 17.88 5.59 -14.83
CA ARG A 106 16.50 5.13 -14.55
C ARG A 106 16.31 3.62 -14.70
N LEU A 107 17.05 3.01 -15.64
CA LEU A 107 17.08 1.56 -15.86
C LEU A 107 17.67 0.73 -14.70
N LYS A 108 18.41 1.35 -13.78
CA LYS A 108 18.99 0.69 -12.59
C LYS A 108 18.13 0.85 -11.34
N LYS A 109 17.05 1.64 -11.38
CA LYS A 109 16.12 1.74 -10.27
C LYS A 109 15.40 0.41 -10.10
N ARG A 110 15.66 -0.26 -8.97
CA ARG A 110 15.02 -1.54 -8.63
C ARG A 110 13.82 -1.27 -7.74
N GLY A 111 12.65 -1.64 -8.22
CA GLY A 111 11.41 -1.49 -7.48
C GLY A 111 10.24 -1.22 -8.39
N PHE A 112 9.06 -1.25 -7.83
CA PHE A 112 7.84 -0.86 -8.50
C PHE A 112 6.80 -0.37 -7.48
N PHE A 113 5.81 0.34 -8.00
CA PHE A 113 4.57 0.63 -7.31
C PHE A 113 3.47 -0.25 -7.90
N LEU A 114 2.74 -0.96 -7.06
CA LEU A 114 1.59 -1.75 -7.45
C LEU A 114 0.35 -1.21 -6.78
N ARG A 115 -0.65 -0.87 -7.58
CA ARG A 115 -2.04 -0.70 -7.19
C ARG A 115 -2.84 -1.91 -7.61
N ALA A 116 -3.73 -2.41 -6.76
CA ALA A 116 -4.58 -3.54 -7.14
C ALA A 116 -5.38 -3.23 -8.42
N GLU A 117 -5.94 -2.03 -8.52
CA GLU A 117 -6.71 -1.57 -9.69
C GLU A 117 -5.92 -1.59 -11.00
N THR A 118 -4.63 -1.25 -10.96
CA THR A 118 -3.78 -1.22 -12.15
C THR A 118 -3.08 -2.54 -12.43
N ALA A 119 -2.93 -3.40 -11.41
CA ALA A 119 -2.31 -4.72 -11.60
C ALA A 119 -3.09 -5.60 -12.57
N PHE A 120 -4.42 -5.55 -12.54
CA PHE A 120 -5.28 -6.27 -13.47
C PHE A 120 -5.10 -5.79 -14.90
N SER A 121 -5.14 -4.49 -15.14
CA SER A 121 -4.93 -3.93 -16.47
C SER A 121 -3.53 -4.22 -17.01
N MET A 122 -2.52 -4.31 -16.12
CA MET A 122 -1.16 -4.71 -16.52
C MET A 122 -1.07 -6.19 -16.92
N THR A 123 -1.76 -7.09 -16.21
CA THR A 123 -1.78 -8.51 -16.59
C THR A 123 -2.53 -8.72 -17.90
N GLU A 124 -3.61 -8.02 -18.15
CA GLU A 124 -4.35 -8.07 -19.42
C GLU A 124 -3.57 -7.46 -20.57
N GLN A 125 -2.97 -6.29 -20.41
CA GLN A 125 -2.24 -5.58 -21.47
C GLN A 125 -0.88 -6.23 -21.79
N LEU A 126 -0.23 -6.85 -20.82
CA LEU A 126 1.11 -7.40 -20.95
C LEU A 126 1.13 -8.94 -20.97
N GLY A 127 -0.02 -9.58 -20.74
CA GLY A 127 -0.17 -11.04 -20.70
C GLY A 127 0.25 -11.74 -22.00
N GLY A 128 0.10 -11.07 -23.14
CA GLY A 128 0.48 -11.58 -24.46
C GLY A 128 1.86 -11.11 -24.96
N VAL A 129 2.63 -10.35 -24.17
CA VAL A 129 3.95 -9.85 -24.61
C VAL A 129 5.02 -10.88 -24.30
N PRO A 130 5.64 -11.53 -25.31
CA PRO A 130 6.65 -12.56 -25.09
C PRO A 130 7.85 -12.03 -24.29
N GLY A 131 8.22 -12.75 -23.22
CA GLY A 131 9.38 -12.42 -22.39
C GLY A 131 9.19 -11.31 -21.35
N TYR A 132 7.99 -10.74 -21.24
CA TYR A 132 7.69 -9.77 -20.17
C TYR A 132 7.39 -10.48 -18.84
N TRP A 133 6.60 -11.55 -18.88
CA TRP A 133 6.35 -12.48 -17.77
C TRP A 133 7.10 -13.78 -17.99
N ALA A 134 7.42 -14.52 -16.93
CA ALA A 134 8.06 -15.82 -17.05
C ALA A 134 7.12 -16.88 -17.65
N ALA A 135 5.79 -16.66 -17.53
CA ALA A 135 4.75 -17.51 -18.11
C ALA A 135 3.68 -16.67 -18.82
N ASP A 136 2.90 -17.30 -19.70
CA ASP A 136 1.76 -16.66 -20.38
C ASP A 136 0.60 -16.47 -19.39
N THR A 137 0.42 -15.24 -18.90
CA THR A 137 -0.60 -14.88 -17.91
C THR A 137 -2.01 -14.77 -18.53
N SER A 138 -2.14 -14.77 -19.86
CA SER A 138 -3.44 -14.61 -20.54
C SER A 138 -4.39 -15.80 -20.32
N ARG A 139 -3.86 -16.95 -19.91
CA ARG A 139 -4.60 -18.20 -19.65
C ARG A 139 -4.67 -18.57 -18.18
N MET A 140 -4.13 -17.74 -17.29
CA MET A 140 -4.10 -17.99 -15.86
C MET A 140 -5.36 -17.44 -15.19
N SER A 141 -5.78 -18.08 -14.10
CA SER A 141 -6.76 -17.46 -13.19
C SER A 141 -6.15 -16.16 -12.61
N HIS A 142 -7.01 -15.25 -12.18
CA HIS A 142 -6.57 -13.96 -11.60
C HIS A 142 -5.53 -14.15 -10.48
N GLY A 143 -5.71 -15.15 -9.62
CA GLY A 143 -4.78 -15.43 -8.53
C GLY A 143 -3.42 -15.98 -8.98
N GLU A 144 -3.40 -16.84 -10.01
CA GLU A 144 -2.16 -17.40 -10.59
C GLU A 144 -1.38 -16.33 -11.34
N GLY A 145 -2.06 -15.52 -12.15
CA GLY A 145 -1.45 -14.38 -12.85
C GLY A 145 -0.84 -13.38 -11.87
N PHE A 146 -1.50 -13.12 -10.75
CA PHE A 146 -1.01 -12.22 -9.71
C PHE A 146 0.26 -12.76 -9.03
N THR A 147 0.30 -14.05 -8.72
CA THR A 147 1.48 -14.72 -8.14
C THR A 147 2.68 -14.65 -9.09
N GLU A 148 2.46 -14.84 -10.39
CA GLU A 148 3.50 -14.72 -11.41
C GLU A 148 4.03 -13.28 -11.53
N VAL A 149 3.13 -12.28 -11.50
CA VAL A 149 3.51 -10.87 -11.51
C VAL A 149 4.39 -10.53 -10.29
N PHE A 150 3.94 -10.86 -9.09
CA PHE A 150 4.72 -10.62 -7.88
C PHE A 150 6.06 -11.36 -7.90
N GLY A 151 6.06 -12.64 -8.24
CA GLY A 151 7.27 -13.46 -8.33
C GLY A 151 8.29 -12.91 -9.33
N THR A 152 7.82 -12.37 -10.46
CA THR A 152 8.68 -11.76 -11.47
C THR A 152 9.15 -10.36 -11.08
N MET A 153 8.28 -9.52 -10.52
CA MET A 153 8.60 -8.12 -10.20
C MET A 153 9.41 -7.98 -8.91
N MET A 154 9.22 -8.88 -7.94
CA MET A 154 9.88 -8.82 -6.62
C MET A 154 11.08 -9.79 -6.49
N ARG A 155 11.71 -10.18 -7.59
CA ARG A 155 12.87 -11.12 -7.58
C ARG A 155 14.13 -10.57 -6.94
N ASN A 156 14.36 -9.27 -7.07
CA ASN A 156 15.62 -8.64 -6.71
C ASN A 156 15.46 -7.72 -5.48
N PRO A 157 16.52 -7.50 -4.70
CA PRO A 157 16.51 -6.43 -3.71
C PRO A 157 16.15 -5.09 -4.35
N GLY A 158 15.16 -4.39 -3.75
CA GLY A 158 14.64 -3.14 -4.29
C GLY A 158 13.68 -2.47 -3.31
N PHE A 159 13.15 -1.32 -3.73
CA PHE A 159 12.12 -0.60 -2.97
C PHE A 159 10.75 -0.82 -3.61
N TYR A 160 9.86 -1.45 -2.89
CA TYR A 160 8.55 -1.87 -3.35
C TYR A 160 7.46 -1.16 -2.58
N VAL A 161 6.50 -0.60 -3.30
CA VAL A 161 5.32 0.04 -2.72
C VAL A 161 4.09 -0.69 -3.22
N LEU A 162 3.23 -1.11 -2.30
CA LEU A 162 2.03 -1.89 -2.61
C LEU A 162 0.81 -1.17 -2.02
N ASP A 163 -0.24 -1.01 -2.83
CA ASP A 163 -1.49 -0.41 -2.41
C ASP A 163 -2.62 -1.42 -2.57
N GLU A 164 -3.11 -1.92 -1.44
CA GLU A 164 -4.17 -2.91 -1.30
C GLU A 164 -4.02 -4.15 -2.20
N PRO A 165 -2.84 -4.79 -2.20
CA PRO A 165 -2.56 -5.90 -3.12
C PRO A 165 -3.49 -7.10 -2.89
N GLU A 166 -4.14 -7.18 -1.73
CA GLU A 166 -5.10 -8.24 -1.38
C GLU A 166 -6.44 -8.15 -2.09
N SER A 167 -6.83 -7.01 -2.64
CA SER A 167 -8.20 -6.76 -3.17
C SER A 167 -8.66 -7.77 -4.21
N ALA A 168 -7.73 -8.47 -4.85
CA ALA A 168 -7.99 -9.48 -5.86
C ALA A 168 -7.46 -10.87 -5.50
N LEU A 169 -7.03 -11.07 -4.25
CA LEU A 169 -6.36 -12.29 -3.84
C LEU A 169 -7.25 -13.15 -2.95
N SER A 170 -7.20 -14.45 -3.17
CA SER A 170 -7.75 -15.44 -2.24
C SER A 170 -6.94 -15.47 -0.94
N PHE A 171 -7.53 -16.07 0.11
CA PHE A 171 -6.84 -16.31 1.38
C PHE A 171 -5.46 -16.99 1.16
N THR A 172 -5.43 -18.04 0.37
CA THR A 172 -4.19 -18.80 0.07
C THR A 172 -3.17 -17.95 -0.66
N THR A 173 -3.60 -17.15 -1.63
CA THR A 173 -2.71 -16.25 -2.37
C THR A 173 -2.18 -15.12 -1.49
N CYS A 174 -2.97 -14.62 -0.53
CA CYS A 174 -2.48 -13.69 0.49
C CYS A 174 -1.37 -14.30 1.35
N LEU A 175 -1.48 -15.58 1.74
CA LEU A 175 -0.41 -16.28 2.47
C LEU A 175 0.85 -16.44 1.63
N GLN A 176 0.72 -16.72 0.33
CA GLN A 176 1.87 -16.76 -0.59
C GLN A 176 2.54 -15.39 -0.70
N LEU A 177 1.77 -14.30 -0.76
CA LEU A 177 2.32 -12.94 -0.76
C LEU A 177 3.03 -12.61 0.55
N VAL A 178 2.50 -13.01 1.71
CA VAL A 178 3.19 -12.90 3.02
C VAL A 178 4.55 -13.58 2.97
N ALA A 179 4.59 -14.83 2.50
CA ALA A 179 5.84 -15.59 2.39
C ALA A 179 6.85 -14.91 1.45
N LEU A 180 6.40 -14.42 0.30
CA LEU A 180 7.21 -13.69 -0.66
C LEU A 180 7.77 -12.40 -0.06
N MET A 181 6.93 -11.55 0.55
CA MET A 181 7.37 -10.30 1.17
C MET A 181 8.40 -10.56 2.28
N HIS A 182 8.16 -11.55 3.13
CA HIS A 182 9.13 -11.94 4.14
C HIS A 182 10.46 -12.37 3.53
N GLN A 183 10.43 -13.25 2.52
CA GLN A 183 11.63 -13.76 1.86
C GLN A 183 12.46 -12.66 1.18
N ILE A 184 11.81 -11.73 0.45
CA ILE A 184 12.55 -10.66 -0.23
C ILE A 184 13.10 -9.63 0.76
N ALA A 185 12.41 -9.38 1.87
CA ALA A 185 12.91 -8.50 2.93
C ALA A 185 14.20 -9.08 3.55
N GLN A 186 14.27 -10.40 3.77
CA GLN A 186 15.48 -11.09 4.21
C GLN A 186 16.64 -10.97 3.21
N ARG A 187 16.33 -10.83 1.92
CA ARG A 187 17.31 -10.62 0.84
C ARG A 187 17.68 -9.14 0.64
N GLY A 188 17.23 -8.24 1.51
CA GLY A 188 17.57 -6.82 1.50
C GLY A 188 16.61 -5.92 0.72
N ALA A 189 15.43 -6.39 0.32
CA ALA A 189 14.38 -5.53 -0.19
C ALA A 189 13.74 -4.69 0.94
N GLN A 190 13.12 -3.58 0.56
CA GLN A 190 12.24 -2.81 1.43
C GLN A 190 10.86 -2.71 0.81
N VAL A 191 9.84 -3.02 1.60
CA VAL A 191 8.43 -2.97 1.19
C VAL A 191 7.67 -2.00 2.09
N VAL A 192 6.89 -1.11 1.47
CA VAL A 192 5.86 -0.30 2.13
C VAL A 192 4.53 -0.71 1.53
N CYS A 193 3.61 -1.19 2.35
CA CYS A 193 2.34 -1.74 1.91
C CYS A 193 1.18 -1.09 2.64
N ALA A 194 0.25 -0.49 1.90
CA ALA A 194 -1.06 -0.13 2.41
C ALA A 194 -1.97 -1.36 2.30
N THR A 195 -2.70 -1.68 3.36
CA THR A 195 -3.56 -2.86 3.41
C THR A 195 -4.69 -2.70 4.41
N HIS A 196 -5.79 -3.40 4.17
CA HIS A 196 -6.85 -3.68 5.14
C HIS A 196 -6.96 -5.19 5.44
N SER A 197 -5.93 -5.96 5.07
CA SER A 197 -5.88 -7.40 5.31
C SER A 197 -5.19 -7.74 6.63
N PRO A 198 -5.88 -8.41 7.56
CA PRO A 198 -5.24 -8.93 8.76
C PRO A 198 -4.18 -10.00 8.44
N ILE A 199 -4.30 -10.67 7.29
CA ILE A 199 -3.35 -11.69 6.83
C ILE A 199 -2.02 -11.03 6.45
N LEU A 200 -2.05 -10.00 5.61
CA LEU A 200 -0.82 -9.30 5.17
C LEU A 200 -0.14 -8.60 6.34
N ALA A 201 -0.92 -7.96 7.22
CA ALA A 201 -0.39 -7.29 8.40
C ALA A 201 0.33 -8.25 9.38
N ALA A 202 0.04 -9.57 9.31
CA ALA A 202 0.67 -10.60 10.12
C ALA A 202 2.09 -10.98 9.63
N THR A 203 2.59 -10.37 8.56
CA THR A 203 3.92 -10.72 8.02
C THR A 203 5.01 -10.57 9.10
N PRO A 204 5.81 -11.63 9.36
CA PRO A 204 6.81 -11.60 10.41
C PRO A 204 7.86 -10.51 10.20
N GLY A 205 8.21 -9.81 11.28
CA GLY A 205 9.24 -8.75 11.24
C GLY A 205 8.74 -7.40 10.73
N ALA A 206 7.47 -7.25 10.44
CA ALA A 206 6.88 -5.98 9.98
C ALA A 206 6.84 -4.90 11.08
N ASP A 207 6.89 -3.64 10.65
CA ASP A 207 6.51 -2.44 11.42
C ASP A 207 5.08 -2.08 11.01
N ILE A 208 4.13 -2.15 11.93
CA ILE A 208 2.72 -1.89 11.66
C ILE A 208 2.37 -0.49 12.14
N ILE A 209 1.81 0.30 11.26
CA ILE A 209 1.35 1.66 11.53
C ILE A 209 -0.14 1.70 11.23
N GLU A 210 -0.93 1.83 12.25
CA GLU A 210 -2.38 1.96 12.17
C GLU A 210 -2.75 3.40 11.86
N LEU A 211 -3.63 3.59 10.88
CA LEU A 211 -4.18 4.87 10.45
C LEU A 211 -5.66 4.95 10.81
N GLY A 212 -6.06 6.07 11.40
CA GLY A 212 -7.45 6.32 11.79
C GLY A 212 -7.67 7.78 12.17
N GLU A 213 -8.74 8.06 12.91
CA GLU A 213 -9.06 9.41 13.42
C GLU A 213 -7.96 9.97 14.31
N HIS A 214 -7.22 9.10 15.00
CA HIS A 214 -6.06 9.46 15.82
C HIS A 214 -4.80 9.82 15.01
N GLY A 215 -4.86 9.78 13.69
CA GLY A 215 -3.71 9.92 12.81
C GLY A 215 -2.99 8.58 12.58
N MET A 216 -1.66 8.55 12.78
CA MET A 216 -0.82 7.36 12.62
C MET A 216 -0.31 6.90 13.99
N ARG A 217 -0.49 5.63 14.29
CA ARG A 217 -0.03 4.99 15.52
C ARG A 217 0.70 3.69 15.22
N ARG A 218 1.90 3.48 15.81
CA ARG A 218 2.53 2.15 15.76
C ARG A 218 1.83 1.20 16.72
N THR A 219 1.61 0.00 16.24
CA THR A 219 0.89 -1.02 17.00
C THR A 219 1.48 -2.41 16.74
N THR A 220 1.06 -3.40 17.51
CA THR A 220 1.32 -4.81 17.21
C THR A 220 0.15 -5.39 16.41
N TRP A 221 0.39 -6.53 15.77
CA TRP A 221 -0.69 -7.22 15.05
C TRP A 221 -1.88 -7.56 15.95
N HIS A 222 -1.61 -7.96 17.19
CA HIS A 222 -2.65 -8.33 18.17
C HIS A 222 -3.52 -7.16 18.62
N ASP A 223 -2.93 -5.95 18.67
CA ASP A 223 -3.58 -4.72 19.15
C ASP A 223 -4.18 -3.88 18.00
N LEU A 224 -3.97 -4.31 16.76
CA LEU A 224 -4.52 -3.66 15.58
C LEU A 224 -6.06 -3.77 15.60
N GLN A 225 -6.77 -2.65 15.52
CA GLN A 225 -8.24 -2.62 15.61
C GLN A 225 -8.89 -3.54 14.58
N LEU A 226 -8.36 -3.55 13.36
CA LEU A 226 -8.77 -4.48 12.32
C LEU A 226 -8.77 -5.94 12.82
N VAL A 227 -7.68 -6.38 13.46
CA VAL A 227 -7.54 -7.76 13.96
C VAL A 227 -8.46 -8.01 15.15
N VAL A 228 -8.64 -7.02 16.03
CA VAL A 228 -9.56 -7.10 17.17
C VAL A 228 -10.99 -7.30 16.68
N HIS A 229 -11.44 -6.51 15.69
CA HIS A 229 -12.75 -6.62 15.08
C HIS A 229 -12.95 -7.96 14.36
N TRP A 230 -12.00 -8.39 13.53
CA TRP A 230 -12.08 -9.68 12.85
C TRP A 230 -12.17 -10.85 13.83
N ARG A 231 -11.34 -10.85 14.85
CA ARG A 231 -11.33 -11.90 15.88
C ARG A 231 -12.68 -11.98 16.60
N ARG A 232 -13.22 -10.83 16.98
CA ARG A 232 -14.50 -10.73 17.66
C ARG A 232 -15.65 -11.18 16.77
N TYR A 233 -15.66 -10.77 15.51
CA TYR A 233 -16.66 -11.15 14.52
C TYR A 233 -16.65 -12.66 14.24
N LEU A 234 -15.47 -13.25 14.05
CA LEU A 234 -15.33 -14.69 13.79
C LEU A 234 -15.69 -15.55 15.01
N THR A 235 -15.58 -15.01 16.22
CA THR A 235 -15.97 -15.72 17.45
C THR A 235 -17.48 -15.65 17.65
N ASP A 236 -18.10 -14.50 17.43
CA ASP A 236 -19.53 -14.28 17.60
C ASP A 236 -20.00 -13.14 16.66
N PRO A 237 -20.50 -13.48 15.46
CA PRO A 237 -21.02 -12.50 14.50
C PRO A 237 -22.18 -11.66 15.03
N ASP A 238 -23.00 -12.23 15.92
CA ASP A 238 -24.22 -11.59 16.41
C ASP A 238 -23.92 -10.33 17.24
N ILE A 239 -22.72 -10.23 17.81
CA ILE A 239 -22.27 -9.01 18.49
C ILE A 239 -22.38 -7.77 17.58
N TYR A 240 -22.14 -7.96 16.29
CA TYR A 240 -22.22 -6.86 15.29
C TYR A 240 -23.57 -6.84 14.58
N LEU A 241 -24.07 -8.01 14.15
CA LEU A 241 -25.23 -8.10 13.26
C LEU A 241 -26.53 -7.70 13.94
N ARG A 242 -26.75 -8.02 15.23
CA ARG A 242 -27.96 -7.63 15.97
C ARG A 242 -28.22 -6.12 15.97
N HIS A 243 -27.18 -5.29 16.04
CA HIS A 243 -27.34 -3.86 16.01
C HIS A 243 -27.58 -3.29 14.61
N LEU A 244 -27.07 -3.95 13.58
CA LEU A 244 -27.28 -3.57 12.18
C LEU A 244 -28.65 -3.99 11.67
N LEU A 245 -29.15 -5.14 12.13
CA LEU A 245 -30.41 -5.72 11.68
C LEU A 245 -31.63 -5.19 12.48
N ALA A 246 -31.46 -4.84 13.76
CA ALA A 246 -32.52 -4.27 14.59
C ALA A 246 -32.99 -2.86 14.15
N THR A 247 -32.20 -2.13 13.40
CA THR A 247 -32.56 -0.79 12.90
C THR A 247 -33.50 -0.82 11.68
N GLY A 248 -33.89 -2.00 11.20
CA GLY A 248 -34.79 -2.20 10.04
C GLY A 248 -36.27 -2.28 10.36
N ASP A 249 -36.66 -2.59 11.60
CA ASP A 249 -38.06 -2.96 11.94
C ASP A 249 -38.87 -1.82 12.55
N ASP A 250 -38.24 -0.71 12.99
CA ASP A 250 -38.96 0.41 13.66
C ASP A 250 -39.53 1.48 12.70
N ARG A 251 -39.60 1.26 11.39
CA ARG A 251 -40.10 2.27 10.42
C ARG A 251 -41.43 1.91 9.74
N HIS A 252 -42.18 0.93 10.23
CA HIS A 252 -43.41 0.52 9.53
C HIS A 252 -44.72 0.57 10.34
N ASP A 253 -44.75 1.11 11.55
CA ASP A 253 -45.96 1.15 12.36
C ASP A 253 -46.43 2.58 12.75
N ASP A 254 -46.34 3.57 11.88
CA ASP A 254 -46.98 4.87 12.17
C ASP A 254 -47.59 5.54 10.94
N VAL A 255 -48.41 4.80 10.18
CA VAL A 255 -49.39 5.40 9.22
C VAL A 255 -50.66 4.57 9.22
N THR A 256 -51.45 4.66 10.27
CA THR A 256 -52.93 4.47 10.21
C THR A 256 -53.58 4.96 11.50
N GLN A 257 -53.95 6.21 11.56
CA GLN A 257 -55.24 6.69 12.15
C GLN A 257 -55.55 8.08 11.59
#